data_cc8d52ab47f03a0baa5b8c8c052599f2
#
_entry.id   cc8d52ab47f03a0baa5b8c8c052599f2
#
_cell.length_a   1.000
_cell.length_b   1.000
_cell.length_c   1.000
_cell.angle_alpha   90.00
_cell.angle_beta   90.00
_cell.angle_gamma   90.00
#
_symmetry.space_group_name_H-M   'P 1'
#
loop_
_entity.id
_entity.type
_entity.pdbx_description
1 polymer ?
#
loop_
_entity_poly.entity_id
_entity_poly.type
_entity_poly.pdbx_seq_one_letter_code
_entity_poly.pdbx_strand_id
1 'polypeptide(L)'
;MIESLSSTLAALVLYTITLAGQFFAAVARLFIIYIILEIARLITGWPIPSNQIALVVALLPLAVSLLALICPPLVLPIDGRWWEISTGGRAPERDEYEAFDQAIGELQQVDPDLRVPKHWFVAEEPGTNAAAYANSMSVDRGLLEGPYAAAVIAHELGHLHSSDARLSSALNLLLVAPMQRPEPWPVWSLPFRLLAWFATGQAVMWFTANAWESYWRSREYAADAYAARLGQGATLARTLEHNYLPYERSIRRMSFSRATHPYTKPRIARLRAYADDTPAGDSGREATR
;
A
#
# COMPACT_ATOMS: atom_id res chain seq x y z
N MET A 1 -10.36 -5.20 -20.38
CA MET A 1 -11.07 -6.27 -19.66
C MET A 1 -10.23 -7.54 -19.51
N ILE A 2 -9.58 -8.08 -20.54
CA ILE A 2 -8.73 -9.30 -20.45
C ILE A 2 -7.47 -9.07 -19.57
N GLU A 3 -6.79 -7.93 -19.71
CA GLU A 3 -5.63 -7.60 -18.86
C GLU A 3 -5.98 -7.43 -17.38
N SER A 4 -7.16 -6.89 -17.08
CA SER A 4 -7.67 -6.79 -15.72
C SER A 4 -7.94 -8.16 -15.10
N LEU A 5 -8.49 -9.11 -15.89
CA LEU A 5 -8.78 -10.46 -15.41
C LEU A 5 -7.48 -11.25 -15.12
N SER A 6 -6.49 -11.13 -15.99
CA SER A 6 -5.18 -11.79 -15.82
C SER A 6 -4.42 -11.26 -14.61
N SER A 7 -4.47 -9.95 -14.34
CA SER A 7 -3.82 -9.35 -13.18
C SER A 7 -4.50 -9.75 -11.86
N THR A 8 -5.83 -9.84 -11.86
CA THR A 8 -6.58 -10.29 -10.69
C THR A 8 -6.31 -11.77 -10.38
N LEU A 9 -6.23 -12.61 -11.40
CA LEU A 9 -5.90 -14.03 -11.23
C LEU A 9 -4.47 -14.20 -10.71
N ALA A 10 -3.51 -13.47 -11.26
CA ALA A 10 -2.13 -13.48 -10.79
C ALA A 10 -2.03 -13.04 -9.32
N ALA A 11 -2.73 -11.99 -8.93
CA ALA A 11 -2.80 -11.53 -7.55
C ALA A 11 -3.38 -12.60 -6.62
N LEU A 12 -4.46 -13.25 -7.02
CA LEU A 12 -5.10 -14.32 -6.25
C LEU A 12 -4.17 -15.52 -6.07
N VAL A 13 -3.47 -15.93 -7.12
CA VAL A 13 -2.49 -17.02 -7.05
C VAL A 13 -1.34 -16.66 -6.10
N LEU A 14 -0.76 -15.47 -6.26
CA LEU A 14 0.32 -14.99 -5.38
C LEU A 14 -0.14 -14.89 -3.92
N TYR A 15 -1.34 -14.38 -3.68
CA TYR A 15 -1.91 -14.31 -2.34
C TYR A 15 -2.09 -15.72 -1.74
N THR A 16 -2.60 -16.66 -2.52
CA THR A 16 -2.80 -18.05 -2.08
C THR A 16 -1.48 -18.73 -1.70
N ILE A 17 -0.43 -18.54 -2.52
CA ILE A 17 0.92 -19.04 -2.22
C ILE A 17 1.45 -18.42 -0.93
N THR A 18 1.30 -17.11 -0.78
CA THR A 18 1.75 -16.38 0.42
C THR A 18 0.97 -16.85 1.65
N LEU A 19 -0.34 -17.02 1.53
CA LEU A 19 -1.20 -17.52 2.61
C LEU A 19 -0.82 -18.93 3.05
N ALA A 20 -0.56 -19.83 2.11
CA ALA A 20 -0.10 -21.18 2.40
C ALA A 20 1.24 -21.16 3.15
N GLY A 21 2.19 -20.34 2.71
CA GLY A 21 3.46 -20.19 3.42
C GLY A 21 3.30 -19.57 4.81
N GLN A 22 2.38 -18.63 4.99
CA GLN A 22 2.06 -18.06 6.30
C GLN A 22 1.38 -19.05 7.24
N PHE A 23 0.70 -20.06 6.71
CA PHE A 23 0.18 -21.15 7.53
C PHE A 23 1.34 -21.93 8.20
N PHE A 24 2.41 -22.24 7.47
CA PHE A 24 3.60 -22.85 8.08
C PHE A 24 4.28 -21.94 9.11
N ALA A 25 4.33 -20.63 8.84
CA ALA A 25 4.83 -19.67 9.82
C ALA A 25 3.93 -19.61 11.07
N ALA A 26 2.61 -19.77 10.94
CA ALA A 26 1.68 -19.87 12.07
C ALA A 26 1.96 -21.08 12.96
N VAL A 27 2.32 -22.22 12.37
CA VAL A 27 2.73 -23.41 13.13
C VAL A 27 4.01 -23.12 13.94
N ALA A 28 4.99 -22.45 13.35
CA ALA A 28 6.20 -22.05 14.07
C ALA A 28 5.88 -21.06 15.21
N ARG A 29 5.02 -20.06 14.96
CA ARG A 29 4.54 -19.12 16.00
C ARG A 29 3.85 -19.84 17.14
N LEU A 30 2.95 -20.77 16.82
CA LEU A 30 2.23 -21.57 17.82
C LEU A 30 3.21 -22.24 18.78
N PHE A 31 4.22 -22.90 18.23
CA PHE A 31 5.21 -23.63 19.03
C PHE A 31 6.05 -22.69 19.90
N ILE A 32 6.54 -21.58 19.36
CA ILE A 32 7.35 -20.60 20.07
C ILE A 32 6.55 -19.97 21.21
N ILE A 33 5.33 -19.48 20.92
CA ILE A 33 4.49 -18.82 21.91
C ILE A 33 4.11 -19.80 23.01
N TYR A 34 3.76 -21.04 22.66
CA TYR A 34 3.47 -22.09 23.63
C TYR A 34 4.64 -22.30 24.59
N ILE A 35 5.88 -22.47 24.09
CA ILE A 35 7.07 -22.63 24.94
C ILE A 35 7.28 -21.43 25.87
N ILE A 36 7.16 -20.21 25.34
CA ILE A 36 7.32 -18.98 26.14
C ILE A 36 6.29 -18.95 27.28
N LEU A 37 5.04 -19.25 26.98
CA LEU A 37 3.96 -19.24 27.97
C LEU A 37 4.14 -20.35 29.02
N GLU A 38 4.61 -21.56 28.63
CA GLU A 38 4.92 -22.62 29.56
C GLU A 38 6.09 -22.28 30.49
N ILE A 39 7.14 -21.64 29.95
CA ILE A 39 8.24 -21.12 30.77
C ILE A 39 7.73 -20.07 31.76
N ALA A 40 6.91 -19.13 31.29
CA ALA A 40 6.30 -18.12 32.17
C ALA A 40 5.43 -18.76 33.27
N ARG A 41 4.62 -19.78 32.92
CA ARG A 41 3.81 -20.54 33.87
C ARG A 41 4.67 -21.23 34.94
N LEU A 42 5.78 -21.82 34.51
CA LEU A 42 6.71 -22.48 35.44
C LEU A 42 7.39 -21.51 36.41
N ILE A 43 7.75 -20.31 35.92
CA ILE A 43 8.41 -19.27 36.73
C ILE A 43 7.43 -18.60 37.69
N THR A 44 6.21 -18.28 37.21
CA THR A 44 5.25 -17.51 38.01
C THR A 44 4.31 -18.36 38.88
N GLY A 45 4.15 -19.64 38.55
CA GLY A 45 3.15 -20.51 39.16
C GLY A 45 1.69 -20.19 38.77
N TRP A 46 1.45 -19.23 37.88
CA TRP A 46 0.10 -18.83 37.45
C TRP A 46 -0.48 -19.84 36.44
N PRO A 47 -1.78 -20.17 36.54
CA PRO A 47 -2.46 -21.06 35.60
C PRO A 47 -2.72 -20.36 34.28
N ILE A 48 -1.72 -20.31 33.38
CA ILE A 48 -1.84 -19.72 32.06
C ILE A 48 -2.44 -20.74 31.09
N PRO A 49 -3.53 -20.44 30.36
CA PRO A 49 -4.08 -21.33 29.34
C PRO A 49 -3.25 -21.26 28.05
N SER A 50 -2.00 -21.76 28.11
CA SER A 50 -0.95 -21.58 27.11
C SER A 50 -1.36 -22.02 25.70
N ASN A 51 -2.10 -23.16 25.61
CA ASN A 51 -2.51 -23.72 24.31
C ASN A 51 -3.49 -22.80 23.58
N GLN A 52 -4.51 -22.28 24.31
CA GLN A 52 -5.54 -21.42 23.72
C GLN A 52 -4.94 -20.09 23.30
N ILE A 53 -4.14 -19.46 24.15
CA ILE A 53 -3.47 -18.19 23.85
C ILE A 53 -2.54 -18.37 22.65
N ALA A 54 -1.69 -19.38 22.65
CA ALA A 54 -0.76 -19.64 21.56
C ALA A 54 -1.50 -19.86 20.23
N LEU A 55 -2.59 -20.63 20.23
CA LEU A 55 -3.41 -20.89 19.05
C LEU A 55 -4.03 -19.60 18.50
N VAL A 56 -4.66 -18.79 19.36
CA VAL A 56 -5.29 -17.54 18.95
C VAL A 56 -4.25 -16.59 18.36
N VAL A 57 -3.13 -16.35 19.04
CA VAL A 57 -2.09 -15.42 18.58
C VAL A 57 -1.42 -15.92 17.30
N ALA A 58 -1.23 -17.23 17.14
CA ALA A 58 -0.63 -17.78 15.91
C ALA A 58 -1.53 -17.64 14.68
N LEU A 59 -2.85 -17.83 14.84
CA LEU A 59 -3.81 -17.83 13.73
C LEU A 59 -4.44 -16.48 13.46
N LEU A 60 -4.41 -15.53 14.40
CA LEU A 60 -5.04 -14.23 14.27
C LEU A 60 -4.64 -13.48 12.98
N PRO A 61 -3.37 -13.38 12.58
CA PRO A 61 -2.99 -12.70 11.35
C PRO A 61 -3.60 -13.32 10.10
N LEU A 62 -3.69 -14.67 10.06
CA LEU A 62 -4.33 -15.37 8.95
C LEU A 62 -5.82 -15.05 8.87
N ALA A 63 -6.51 -15.12 10.01
CA ALA A 63 -7.94 -14.86 10.09
C ALA A 63 -8.28 -13.40 9.70
N VAL A 64 -7.52 -12.44 10.23
CA VAL A 64 -7.76 -11.00 9.94
C VAL A 64 -7.43 -10.67 8.48
N SER A 65 -6.36 -11.24 7.93
CA SER A 65 -6.01 -11.07 6.52
C SER A 65 -7.09 -11.63 5.58
N LEU A 66 -7.59 -12.84 5.84
CA LEU A 66 -8.69 -13.41 5.07
C LEU A 66 -9.96 -12.57 5.21
N LEU A 67 -10.25 -12.09 6.42
CA LEU A 67 -11.41 -11.24 6.67
C LEU A 67 -11.31 -9.91 5.91
N ALA A 68 -10.11 -9.35 5.77
CA ALA A 68 -9.90 -8.14 4.97
C ALA A 68 -10.24 -8.32 3.48
N LEU A 69 -10.07 -9.53 2.94
CA LEU A 69 -10.44 -9.84 1.56
C LEU A 69 -11.93 -10.16 1.41
N ILE A 70 -12.48 -10.97 2.34
CA ILE A 70 -13.86 -11.51 2.23
C ILE A 70 -14.87 -10.47 2.69
N CYS A 71 -14.57 -9.76 3.76
CA CYS A 71 -15.45 -8.76 4.36
C CYS A 71 -14.72 -7.42 4.59
N PRO A 72 -14.27 -6.73 3.51
CA PRO A 72 -13.51 -5.49 3.61
C PRO A 72 -14.15 -4.42 4.52
N PRO A 73 -15.48 -4.21 4.49
CA PRO A 73 -16.11 -3.17 5.31
C PRO A 73 -15.89 -3.34 6.82
N LEU A 74 -15.56 -4.54 7.27
CA LEU A 74 -15.34 -4.81 8.69
C LEU A 74 -13.90 -4.51 9.10
N VAL A 75 -12.92 -4.76 8.25
CA VAL A 75 -11.49 -4.72 8.60
C VAL A 75 -10.82 -3.43 8.12
N LEU A 76 -11.09 -3.00 6.90
CA LEU A 76 -10.37 -1.88 6.30
C LEU A 76 -10.50 -0.55 7.04
N PRO A 77 -11.65 -0.18 7.66
CA PRO A 77 -11.72 1.05 8.45
C PRO A 77 -10.83 1.01 9.70
N ILE A 78 -10.70 -0.18 10.33
CA ILE A 78 -9.83 -0.37 11.50
C ILE A 78 -8.37 -0.30 11.08
N ASP A 79 -8.03 -0.95 9.96
CA ASP A 79 -6.69 -0.98 9.39
C ASP A 79 -6.25 0.43 8.91
N GLY A 80 -7.14 1.16 8.23
CA GLY A 80 -6.90 2.55 7.84
C GLY A 80 -6.68 3.48 9.04
N ARG A 81 -7.44 3.30 10.12
CA ARG A 81 -7.27 4.06 11.37
C ARG A 81 -5.96 3.71 12.08
N TRP A 82 -5.59 2.44 12.08
CA TRP A 82 -4.30 1.99 12.60
C TRP A 82 -3.13 2.58 11.81
N TRP A 83 -3.25 2.65 10.49
CA TRP A 83 -2.27 3.27 9.63
C TRP A 83 -2.10 4.76 9.93
N GLU A 84 -3.20 5.53 10.04
CA GLU A 84 -3.19 6.93 10.44
C GLU A 84 -2.42 7.14 11.76
N ILE A 85 -2.74 6.35 12.79
CA ILE A 85 -2.07 6.43 14.10
C ILE A 85 -0.58 6.07 13.98
N SER A 86 -0.25 5.00 13.27
CA SER A 86 1.12 4.50 13.17
C SER A 86 2.06 5.40 12.36
N THR A 87 1.53 6.20 11.45
CA THR A 87 2.28 7.19 10.65
C THR A 87 2.29 8.58 11.29
N GLY A 88 1.65 8.75 12.44
CA GLY A 88 1.51 10.08 13.07
C GLY A 88 0.58 11.01 12.29
N GLY A 89 -0.31 10.43 11.46
CA GLY A 89 -1.30 11.19 10.71
C GLY A 89 -2.31 11.89 11.62
N ARG A 90 -2.81 13.02 11.17
CA ARG A 90 -3.85 13.80 11.85
C ARG A 90 -5.03 14.11 10.94
N ALA A 91 -6.13 14.50 11.54
CA ALA A 91 -7.25 15.04 10.78
C ALA A 91 -6.83 16.32 10.03
N PRO A 92 -7.32 16.51 8.79
CA PRO A 92 -7.05 17.73 8.02
C PRO A 92 -7.57 19.00 8.73
N GLU A 93 -6.86 20.10 8.55
CA GLU A 93 -7.32 21.45 8.90
C GLU A 93 -8.23 22.01 7.77
N ARG A 94 -8.84 23.16 8.02
CA ARG A 94 -9.83 23.72 7.09
C ARG A 94 -9.25 24.06 5.73
N ASP A 95 -8.09 24.68 5.69
CA ASP A 95 -7.37 25.05 4.47
C ASP A 95 -6.90 23.81 3.69
N GLU A 96 -6.52 22.75 4.40
CA GLU A 96 -6.16 21.47 3.81
C GLU A 96 -7.38 20.75 3.20
N TYR A 97 -8.54 20.83 3.85
CA TYR A 97 -9.80 20.37 3.26
C TYR A 97 -10.13 21.14 1.98
N GLU A 98 -10.02 22.46 2.00
CA GLU A 98 -10.30 23.31 0.85
C GLU A 98 -9.34 22.97 -0.33
N ALA A 99 -8.05 22.74 -0.04
CA ALA A 99 -7.06 22.33 -1.06
C ALA A 99 -7.33 20.93 -1.63
N PHE A 100 -7.69 19.97 -0.77
CA PHE A 100 -8.06 18.63 -1.21
C PHE A 100 -9.33 18.64 -2.05
N ASP A 101 -10.37 19.34 -1.61
CA ASP A 101 -11.64 19.47 -2.33
C ASP A 101 -11.45 20.18 -3.68
N GLN A 102 -10.56 21.17 -3.76
CA GLN A 102 -10.20 21.80 -5.03
C GLN A 102 -9.57 20.77 -5.99
N ALA A 103 -8.58 19.99 -5.52
CA ALA A 103 -7.95 18.96 -6.32
C ALA A 103 -8.95 17.89 -6.80
N ILE A 104 -9.87 17.48 -5.93
CA ILE A 104 -10.96 16.55 -6.28
C ILE A 104 -11.92 17.21 -7.29
N GLY A 105 -12.26 18.48 -7.11
CA GLY A 105 -13.11 19.21 -8.02
C GLY A 105 -12.54 19.30 -9.45
N GLU A 106 -11.22 19.45 -9.60
CA GLU A 106 -10.55 19.39 -10.89
C GLU A 106 -10.72 18.01 -11.55
N LEU A 107 -10.59 16.95 -10.80
CA LEU A 107 -10.75 15.58 -11.30
C LEU A 107 -12.21 15.26 -11.66
N GLN A 108 -13.17 15.77 -10.88
CA GLN A 108 -14.61 15.59 -11.12
C GLN A 108 -15.12 16.37 -12.34
N GLN A 109 -14.39 17.37 -12.82
CA GLN A 109 -14.71 17.98 -14.11
C GLN A 109 -14.52 17.01 -15.28
N VAL A 110 -13.64 16.01 -15.13
CA VAL A 110 -13.38 14.98 -16.15
C VAL A 110 -14.25 13.75 -15.90
N ASP A 111 -14.40 13.33 -14.65
CA ASP A 111 -15.23 12.19 -14.24
C ASP A 111 -16.17 12.61 -13.09
N PRO A 112 -17.41 13.06 -13.38
CA PRO A 112 -18.38 13.48 -12.36
C PRO A 112 -18.75 12.38 -11.36
N ASP A 113 -18.60 11.10 -11.73
CA ASP A 113 -18.91 9.95 -10.89
C ASP A 113 -17.68 9.45 -10.11
N LEU A 114 -16.61 10.26 -10.05
CA LEU A 114 -15.36 9.93 -9.37
C LEU A 114 -15.61 9.57 -7.90
N ARG A 115 -15.20 8.36 -7.52
CA ARG A 115 -15.31 7.90 -6.13
C ARG A 115 -14.14 8.42 -5.31
N VAL A 116 -14.46 9.27 -4.35
CA VAL A 116 -13.50 9.84 -3.40
C VAL A 116 -13.43 8.96 -2.14
N PRO A 117 -12.25 8.77 -1.51
CA PRO A 117 -12.15 8.04 -0.27
C PRO A 117 -12.93 8.76 0.83
N LYS A 118 -13.70 7.98 1.64
CA LYS A 118 -14.50 8.53 2.74
C LYS A 118 -13.64 8.99 3.93
N HIS A 119 -12.42 8.49 4.00
CA HIS A 119 -11.46 8.81 5.04
C HIS A 119 -10.11 9.15 4.40
N TRP A 120 -9.57 10.28 4.79
CA TRP A 120 -8.22 10.68 4.48
C TRP A 120 -7.63 11.48 5.64
N PHE A 121 -6.32 11.55 5.71
CA PHE A 121 -5.60 12.21 6.78
C PHE A 121 -4.32 12.85 6.26
N VAL A 122 -3.82 13.83 7.00
CA VAL A 122 -2.60 14.55 6.65
C VAL A 122 -1.42 13.94 7.38
N ALA A 123 -0.35 13.67 6.64
CA ALA A 123 0.97 13.41 7.19
C ALA A 123 1.74 14.72 7.29
N GLU A 124 2.32 14.99 8.47
CA GLU A 124 3.05 16.25 8.76
C GLU A 124 4.42 16.35 8.05
N GLU A 125 4.62 15.56 7.02
CA GLU A 125 5.85 15.62 6.24
C GLU A 125 5.80 16.76 5.22
N PRO A 126 6.91 17.51 5.03
CA PRO A 126 7.00 18.56 4.02
C PRO A 126 7.12 17.97 2.60
N GLY A 127 6.90 16.68 2.47
CA GLY A 127 6.93 15.93 1.22
C GLY A 127 5.83 16.34 0.25
N THR A 128 5.91 15.85 -0.98
CA THR A 128 4.91 16.04 -2.03
C THR A 128 4.33 14.69 -2.44
N ASN A 129 4.04 13.83 -1.46
CA ASN A 129 3.59 12.47 -1.66
C ASN A 129 2.16 12.27 -1.14
N ALA A 130 1.53 11.21 -1.60
CA ALA A 130 0.33 10.63 -1.01
C ALA A 130 0.44 9.12 -1.05
N ALA A 131 -0.39 8.42 -0.29
CA ALA A 131 -0.42 6.97 -0.29
C ALA A 131 -1.85 6.46 -0.06
N ALA A 132 -2.28 5.55 -0.91
CA ALA A 132 -3.53 4.81 -0.75
C ALA A 132 -3.31 3.59 0.14
N TYR A 133 -4.10 3.45 1.19
CA TYR A 133 -4.01 2.34 2.12
C TYR A 133 -5.38 1.91 2.61
N ALA A 134 -5.66 0.62 2.52
CA ALA A 134 -6.97 0.07 2.90
C ALA A 134 -8.13 0.73 2.10
N ASN A 135 -8.88 1.60 2.76
CA ASN A 135 -9.95 2.42 2.18
C ASN A 135 -9.72 3.91 2.41
N SER A 136 -8.50 4.26 2.80
CA SER A 136 -8.09 5.61 3.22
C SER A 136 -6.98 6.14 2.32
N MET A 137 -6.75 7.43 2.39
CA MET A 137 -5.63 8.10 1.73
C MET A 137 -4.85 8.93 2.76
N SER A 138 -3.54 8.78 2.76
CA SER A 138 -2.61 9.69 3.41
C SER A 138 -2.15 10.73 2.41
N VAL A 139 -2.08 11.98 2.80
CA VAL A 139 -1.62 13.08 1.94
C VAL A 139 -0.61 13.91 2.72
N ASP A 140 0.58 14.09 2.16
CA ASP A 140 1.57 14.98 2.76
C ASP A 140 1.08 16.43 2.70
N ARG A 141 1.34 17.20 3.78
CA ARG A 141 0.97 18.60 3.82
C ARG A 141 1.56 19.40 2.66
N GLY A 142 2.84 19.21 2.35
CA GLY A 142 3.50 19.92 1.26
C GLY A 142 2.95 19.59 -0.13
N LEU A 143 2.25 18.47 -0.31
CA LEU A 143 1.53 18.18 -1.55
C LEU A 143 0.31 19.07 -1.73
N LEU A 144 -0.47 19.29 -0.66
CA LEU A 144 -1.67 20.14 -0.69
C LEU A 144 -1.34 21.61 -0.97
N GLU A 145 -0.17 22.08 -0.52
CA GLU A 145 0.33 23.43 -0.78
C GLU A 145 0.88 23.61 -2.21
N GLY A 146 1.08 22.51 -2.95
CA GLY A 146 1.76 22.49 -4.23
C GLY A 146 0.85 22.37 -5.46
N PRO A 147 1.37 22.62 -6.66
CA PRO A 147 0.59 22.58 -7.91
C PRO A 147 0.32 21.17 -8.44
N TYR A 148 0.75 20.12 -7.72
CA TYR A 148 0.70 18.73 -8.18
C TYR A 148 -0.33 17.89 -7.45
N ALA A 149 -1.12 18.49 -6.54
CA ALA A 149 -2.04 17.76 -5.68
C ALA A 149 -3.02 16.88 -6.48
N ALA A 150 -3.71 17.45 -7.47
CA ALA A 150 -4.67 16.70 -8.29
C ALA A 150 -4.03 15.51 -9.01
N ALA A 151 -2.80 15.65 -9.51
CA ALA A 151 -2.12 14.59 -10.25
C ALA A 151 -1.71 13.40 -9.36
N VAL A 152 -1.17 13.69 -8.17
CA VAL A 152 -0.78 12.64 -7.22
C VAL A 152 -2.01 11.99 -6.61
N ILE A 153 -3.02 12.76 -6.22
CA ILE A 153 -4.30 12.24 -5.71
C ILE A 153 -4.98 11.36 -6.76
N ALA A 154 -4.98 11.74 -8.05
CA ALA A 154 -5.53 10.93 -9.12
C ALA A 154 -4.83 9.56 -9.25
N HIS A 155 -3.51 9.52 -9.09
CA HIS A 155 -2.74 8.29 -9.07
C HIS A 155 -3.17 7.38 -7.89
N GLU A 156 -3.25 7.93 -6.67
CA GLU A 156 -3.68 7.18 -5.48
C GLU A 156 -5.13 6.70 -5.58
N LEU A 157 -6.02 7.48 -6.19
CA LEU A 157 -7.37 7.04 -6.50
C LEU A 157 -7.37 5.83 -7.44
N GLY A 158 -6.41 5.73 -8.35
CA GLY A 158 -6.19 4.55 -9.20
C GLY A 158 -5.98 3.27 -8.38
N HIS A 159 -5.19 3.32 -7.31
CA HIS A 159 -5.00 2.21 -6.39
C HIS A 159 -6.26 1.86 -5.60
N LEU A 160 -6.99 2.87 -5.10
CA LEU A 160 -8.25 2.65 -4.38
C LEU A 160 -9.34 2.07 -5.29
N HIS A 161 -9.43 2.54 -6.54
CA HIS A 161 -10.41 2.08 -7.51
C HIS A 161 -10.17 0.64 -7.97
N SER A 162 -8.92 0.23 -8.11
CA SER A 162 -8.52 -1.11 -8.55
C SER A 162 -8.51 -2.17 -7.45
N SER A 163 -8.84 -1.83 -6.21
CA SER A 163 -8.73 -2.70 -5.03
C SER A 163 -7.28 -3.09 -4.65
N ASP A 164 -6.27 -2.43 -5.20
CA ASP A 164 -4.87 -2.69 -4.87
C ASP A 164 -4.58 -2.38 -3.40
N ALA A 165 -5.15 -1.28 -2.88
CA ALA A 165 -5.04 -0.91 -1.48
C ALA A 165 -5.61 -2.00 -0.55
N ARG A 166 -6.71 -2.66 -0.95
CA ARG A 166 -7.29 -3.79 -0.19
C ARG A 166 -6.35 -4.98 -0.15
N LEU A 167 -5.76 -5.35 -1.28
CA LEU A 167 -4.81 -6.46 -1.34
C LEU A 167 -3.54 -6.15 -0.54
N SER A 168 -3.07 -4.90 -0.61
CA SER A 168 -1.94 -4.41 0.21
C SER A 168 -2.24 -4.54 1.70
N SER A 169 -3.42 -4.09 2.14
CA SER A 169 -3.87 -4.27 3.52
C SER A 169 -3.89 -5.74 3.94
N ALA A 170 -4.51 -6.60 3.13
CA ALA A 170 -4.58 -8.03 3.45
C ALA A 170 -3.19 -8.66 3.58
N LEU A 171 -2.25 -8.28 2.72
CA LEU A 171 -0.86 -8.72 2.82
C LEU A 171 -0.15 -8.20 4.06
N ASN A 172 -0.31 -6.91 4.38
CA ASN A 172 0.31 -6.33 5.57
C ASN A 172 -0.21 -6.96 6.87
N LEU A 173 -1.52 -7.26 6.91
CA LEU A 173 -2.13 -7.97 8.05
C LEU A 173 -1.69 -9.44 8.14
N LEU A 174 -1.34 -10.04 7.01
CA LEU A 174 -0.78 -11.39 6.97
C LEU A 174 0.66 -11.43 7.52
N LEU A 175 1.41 -10.37 7.31
CA LEU A 175 2.77 -10.19 7.79
C LEU A 175 2.74 -9.55 9.17
N VAL A 176 2.94 -10.32 10.21
CA VAL A 176 2.86 -9.89 11.63
C VAL A 176 3.81 -8.75 12.00
N ALA A 177 4.83 -8.49 11.18
CA ALA A 177 5.75 -7.39 11.39
C ALA A 177 5.98 -6.66 10.07
N PRO A 178 6.00 -5.31 10.08
CA PRO A 178 6.43 -4.57 8.92
C PRO A 178 7.83 -5.03 8.53
N MET A 179 8.11 -5.05 7.22
CA MET A 179 9.45 -5.37 6.69
C MET A 179 10.45 -4.24 7.03
N GLN A 180 10.59 -3.92 8.29
CA GLN A 180 11.65 -3.05 8.75
C GLN A 180 12.98 -3.77 8.59
N ARG A 181 13.98 -3.07 8.10
CA ARG A 181 15.35 -3.60 8.14
C ARG A 181 15.67 -3.87 9.60
N PRO A 182 16.07 -5.10 9.95
CA PRO A 182 16.59 -5.33 11.28
C PRO A 182 17.82 -4.43 11.45
N GLU A 183 17.85 -3.67 12.52
CA GLU A 183 19.07 -3.02 12.96
C GLU A 183 20.21 -4.06 13.04
N PRO A 184 21.47 -3.68 12.89
CA PRO A 184 22.58 -4.61 12.96
C PRO A 184 22.67 -5.22 14.35
N TRP A 185 21.98 -6.31 14.52
CA TRP A 185 22.00 -7.08 15.78
C TRP A 185 23.30 -7.88 15.87
N PRO A 186 23.84 -8.09 17.07
CA PRO A 186 25.07 -8.84 17.27
C PRO A 186 24.94 -10.29 16.75
N VAL A 187 26.05 -10.87 16.31
CA VAL A 187 26.09 -12.19 15.64
C VAL A 187 25.46 -13.32 16.50
N TRP A 188 25.58 -13.24 17.81
CA TRP A 188 24.99 -14.22 18.73
C TRP A 188 23.44 -14.24 18.69
N SER A 189 22.82 -13.18 18.16
CA SER A 189 21.36 -13.14 17.98
C SER A 189 20.86 -13.87 16.70
N LEU A 190 21.76 -14.40 15.87
CA LEU A 190 21.41 -15.06 14.61
C LEU A 190 20.35 -16.15 14.73
N PRO A 191 20.41 -17.08 15.70
CA PRO A 191 19.36 -18.08 15.87
C PRO A 191 17.97 -17.49 16.13
N PHE A 192 17.92 -16.47 16.99
CA PHE A 192 16.66 -15.76 17.32
C PHE A 192 16.13 -14.98 16.10
N ARG A 193 17.01 -14.41 15.29
CA ARG A 193 16.64 -13.71 14.06
C ARG A 193 16.08 -14.68 13.02
N LEU A 194 16.70 -15.82 12.81
CA LEU A 194 16.18 -16.86 11.93
C LEU A 194 14.82 -17.36 12.41
N LEU A 195 14.67 -17.62 13.71
CA LEU A 195 13.41 -18.02 14.30
C LEU A 195 12.33 -16.95 14.10
N ALA A 196 12.64 -15.68 14.36
CA ALA A 196 11.74 -14.56 14.13
C ALA A 196 11.39 -14.43 12.64
N TRP A 197 12.36 -14.61 11.75
CA TRP A 197 12.17 -14.52 10.30
C TRP A 197 11.18 -15.58 9.79
N PHE A 198 11.30 -16.82 10.26
CA PHE A 198 10.32 -17.87 9.97
C PHE A 198 8.97 -17.61 10.65
N ALA A 199 8.97 -17.25 11.92
CA ALA A 199 7.73 -17.03 12.68
C ALA A 199 6.90 -15.82 12.19
N THR A 200 7.54 -14.81 11.64
CA THR A 200 6.84 -13.65 11.06
C THR A 200 6.43 -13.86 9.61
N GLY A 201 6.82 -14.98 8.98
CA GLY A 201 6.53 -15.25 7.58
C GLY A 201 7.38 -14.45 6.57
N GLN A 202 8.41 -13.75 7.03
CA GLN A 202 9.33 -13.02 6.15
C GLN A 202 10.05 -13.94 5.16
N ALA A 203 10.29 -15.21 5.53
CA ALA A 203 10.82 -16.23 4.64
C ALA A 203 9.96 -16.38 3.38
N VAL A 204 8.64 -16.46 3.56
CA VAL A 204 7.67 -16.61 2.45
C VAL A 204 7.72 -15.40 1.54
N MET A 205 7.74 -14.19 2.12
CA MET A 205 7.85 -12.95 1.35
C MET A 205 9.15 -12.87 0.58
N TRP A 206 10.25 -13.37 1.13
CA TRP A 206 11.51 -13.40 0.42
C TRP A 206 11.45 -14.29 -0.84
N PHE A 207 10.83 -15.49 -0.72
CA PHE A 207 10.64 -16.38 -1.87
C PHE A 207 9.67 -15.86 -2.92
N THR A 208 8.63 -15.12 -2.50
CA THR A 208 7.61 -14.56 -3.40
C THR A 208 7.91 -13.13 -3.83
N ALA A 209 8.98 -12.50 -3.31
CA ALA A 209 9.29 -11.10 -3.49
C ALA A 209 9.29 -10.65 -4.96
N ASN A 210 10.03 -11.35 -5.83
CA ASN A 210 10.12 -10.97 -7.24
C ASN A 210 8.76 -10.99 -7.97
N ALA A 211 7.88 -11.94 -7.60
CA ALA A 211 6.54 -12.02 -8.17
C ALA A 211 5.65 -10.87 -7.67
N TRP A 212 5.71 -10.57 -6.37
CA TRP A 212 5.02 -9.41 -5.79
C TRP A 212 5.54 -8.09 -6.35
N GLU A 213 6.85 -7.93 -6.48
CA GLU A 213 7.45 -6.75 -7.11
C GLU A 213 6.96 -6.56 -8.55
N SER A 214 6.90 -7.64 -9.34
CA SER A 214 6.39 -7.59 -10.71
C SER A 214 4.92 -7.21 -10.74
N TYR A 215 4.10 -7.77 -9.83
CA TYR A 215 2.71 -7.42 -9.68
C TYR A 215 2.54 -5.92 -9.34
N TRP A 216 3.21 -5.43 -8.29
CA TRP A 216 3.09 -4.03 -7.87
C TRP A 216 3.55 -3.05 -8.95
N ARG A 217 4.66 -3.36 -9.65
CA ARG A 217 5.09 -2.54 -10.80
C ARG A 217 4.01 -2.43 -11.89
N SER A 218 3.28 -3.50 -12.15
CA SER A 218 2.16 -3.46 -13.11
C SER A 218 1.01 -2.59 -12.62
N ARG A 219 0.75 -2.58 -11.31
CA ARG A 219 -0.30 -1.76 -10.68
C ARG A 219 0.04 -0.28 -10.68
N GLU A 220 1.31 0.07 -10.49
CA GLU A 220 1.79 1.45 -10.66
C GLU A 220 1.48 2.00 -12.06
N TYR A 221 1.76 1.21 -13.11
CA TYR A 221 1.39 1.61 -14.45
C TYR A 221 -0.12 1.73 -14.68
N ALA A 222 -0.91 0.92 -14.02
CA ALA A 222 -2.37 1.01 -14.08
C ALA A 222 -2.89 2.28 -13.36
N ALA A 223 -2.30 2.64 -12.23
CA ALA A 223 -2.61 3.88 -11.51
C ALA A 223 -2.17 5.11 -12.30
N ASP A 224 -0.99 5.07 -12.95
CA ASP A 224 -0.55 6.11 -13.87
C ASP A 224 -1.54 6.31 -15.04
N ALA A 225 -2.01 5.21 -15.64
CA ALA A 225 -3.01 5.25 -16.70
C ALA A 225 -4.36 5.78 -16.21
N TYR A 226 -4.73 5.50 -14.95
CA TYR A 226 -5.93 6.05 -14.34
C TYR A 226 -5.82 7.57 -14.18
N ALA A 227 -4.71 8.07 -13.64
CA ALA A 227 -4.45 9.51 -13.55
C ALA A 227 -4.44 10.19 -14.92
N ALA A 228 -3.86 9.53 -15.95
CA ALA A 228 -3.87 10.06 -17.31
C ALA A 228 -5.30 10.18 -17.88
N ARG A 229 -6.20 9.21 -17.63
CA ARG A 229 -7.62 9.29 -18.02
C ARG A 229 -8.36 10.45 -17.33
N LEU A 230 -7.95 10.81 -16.12
CA LEU A 230 -8.47 12.00 -15.42
C LEU A 230 -7.79 13.31 -15.86
N GLY A 231 -7.09 13.31 -17.00
CA GLY A 231 -6.44 14.49 -17.54
C GLY A 231 -5.13 14.89 -16.87
N GLN A 232 -4.66 14.10 -15.90
CA GLN A 232 -3.49 14.44 -15.08
C GLN A 232 -2.16 13.81 -15.57
N GLY A 233 -2.14 13.14 -16.73
CA GLY A 233 -0.96 12.43 -17.21
C GLY A 233 0.28 13.31 -17.36
N ALA A 234 0.14 14.48 -18.03
CA ALA A 234 1.25 15.41 -18.23
C ALA A 234 1.74 16.04 -16.90
N THR A 235 0.81 16.35 -15.99
CA THR A 235 1.13 16.91 -14.67
C THR A 235 1.83 15.88 -13.80
N LEU A 236 1.35 14.63 -13.78
CA LEU A 236 1.99 13.52 -13.06
C LEU A 236 3.40 13.23 -13.61
N ALA A 237 3.59 13.25 -14.94
CA ALA A 237 4.91 13.10 -15.54
C ALA A 237 5.89 14.17 -15.05
N ARG A 238 5.45 15.44 -15.00
CA ARG A 238 6.26 16.54 -14.45
C ARG A 238 6.56 16.35 -12.96
N THR A 239 5.59 15.92 -12.18
CA THR A 239 5.77 15.60 -10.75
C THR A 239 6.84 14.54 -10.56
N LEU A 240 6.77 13.45 -11.30
CA LEU A 240 7.77 12.39 -11.26
C LEU A 240 9.16 12.87 -11.67
N GLU A 241 9.23 13.74 -12.68
CA GLU A 241 10.49 14.29 -13.18
C GLU A 241 11.16 15.21 -12.15
N HIS A 242 10.40 16.07 -11.49
CA HIS A 242 10.93 17.08 -10.56
C HIS A 242 11.17 16.51 -9.15
N ASN A 243 10.24 15.71 -8.64
CA ASN A 243 10.25 15.31 -7.23
C ASN A 243 10.87 13.94 -7.00
N TYR A 244 10.81 13.02 -7.98
CA TYR A 244 11.26 11.65 -7.77
C TYR A 244 12.54 11.29 -8.52
N LEU A 245 12.67 11.71 -9.77
CA LEU A 245 13.81 11.33 -10.61
C LEU A 245 15.17 11.76 -10.02
N PRO A 246 15.34 12.97 -9.44
CA PRO A 246 16.61 13.38 -8.85
C PRO A 246 17.06 12.49 -7.69
N TYR A 247 16.10 11.97 -6.91
CA TYR A 247 16.35 11.20 -5.71
C TYR A 247 16.27 9.68 -5.93
N GLU A 248 15.90 9.22 -7.12
CA GLU A 248 15.66 7.81 -7.40
C GLU A 248 16.86 6.92 -7.00
N ARG A 249 18.08 7.35 -7.25
CA ARG A 249 19.30 6.58 -6.90
C ARG A 249 19.52 6.48 -5.38
N SER A 250 19.23 7.52 -4.64
CA SER A 250 19.38 7.52 -3.18
C SER A 250 18.27 6.72 -2.52
N ILE A 251 17.04 6.92 -2.97
CA ILE A 251 15.88 6.16 -2.52
C ILE A 251 16.09 4.67 -2.76
N ARG A 252 16.60 4.23 -3.90
CA ARG A 252 16.87 2.81 -4.22
C ARG A 252 17.91 2.13 -3.34
N ARG A 253 18.76 2.84 -2.66
CA ARG A 253 19.75 2.25 -1.74
C ARG A 253 19.19 1.95 -0.34
N MET A 254 18.09 2.54 0.05
CA MET A 254 17.64 2.58 1.45
C MET A 254 16.45 1.68 1.83
N SER A 255 15.59 1.20 0.93
CA SER A 255 14.40 0.45 1.34
C SER A 255 13.89 -0.65 0.38
N PHE A 256 13.07 -1.56 0.91
CA PHE A 256 12.38 -2.62 0.18
C PHE A 256 11.26 -2.07 -0.74
N SER A 257 10.64 -0.94 -0.36
CA SER A 257 9.60 -0.26 -1.17
C SER A 257 10.01 0.09 -2.61
N ARG A 258 11.30 0.02 -2.90
CA ARG A 258 11.92 0.30 -4.21
C ARG A 258 11.65 -0.70 -5.29
N ALA A 259 11.43 -1.92 -4.88
CA ALA A 259 11.20 -3.01 -5.80
C ALA A 259 9.74 -3.02 -6.28
N THR A 260 8.83 -2.41 -5.53
CA THR A 260 7.42 -2.32 -5.87
C THR A 260 7.12 -1.23 -6.89
N HIS A 261 7.90 -0.13 -6.89
CA HIS A 261 7.72 0.93 -7.89
C HIS A 261 8.63 0.72 -9.11
N PRO A 262 8.11 0.88 -10.35
CA PRO A 262 8.91 0.91 -11.57
C PRO A 262 9.93 2.04 -11.53
N TYR A 263 10.93 1.97 -12.42
CA TYR A 263 11.81 3.12 -12.64
C TYR A 263 11.01 4.33 -13.10
N THR A 264 11.35 5.50 -12.57
CA THR A 264 10.65 6.76 -12.85
C THR A 264 10.67 7.12 -14.33
N LYS A 265 11.79 6.91 -15.03
CA LYS A 265 11.90 7.20 -16.47
C LYS A 265 10.89 6.45 -17.34
N PRO A 266 10.68 5.13 -17.23
CA PRO A 266 9.62 4.44 -17.98
C PRO A 266 8.22 4.93 -17.65
N ARG A 267 7.92 5.31 -16.40
CA ARG A 267 6.64 5.89 -16.01
C ARG A 267 6.41 7.23 -16.75
N ILE A 268 7.39 8.14 -16.70
CA ILE A 268 7.34 9.43 -17.41
C ILE A 268 7.11 9.23 -18.91
N ALA A 269 7.84 8.32 -19.54
CA ALA A 269 7.68 8.04 -20.96
C ALA A 269 6.27 7.59 -21.33
N ARG A 270 5.68 6.67 -20.53
CA ARG A 270 4.30 6.20 -20.73
C ARG A 270 3.27 7.29 -20.51
N LEU A 271 3.43 8.10 -19.45
CA LEU A 271 2.52 9.21 -19.15
C LEU A 271 2.51 10.26 -20.26
N ARG A 272 3.67 10.55 -20.85
CA ARG A 272 3.76 11.45 -22.02
C ARG A 272 3.09 10.86 -23.24
N ALA A 273 3.27 9.58 -23.52
CA ALA A 273 2.58 8.91 -24.62
C ALA A 273 1.04 8.96 -24.46
N TYR A 274 0.52 8.76 -23.25
CA TYR A 274 -0.92 8.93 -23.00
C TYR A 274 -1.41 10.36 -23.24
N ALA A 275 -0.60 11.38 -22.95
CA ALA A 275 -0.97 12.77 -23.21
C ALA A 275 -0.99 13.10 -24.71
N ASP A 276 -0.10 12.49 -25.50
CA ASP A 276 -0.03 12.66 -26.94
C ASP A 276 -1.17 11.92 -27.68
N ASP A 277 -1.58 10.74 -27.16
CA ASP A 277 -2.66 9.93 -27.74
C ASP A 277 -4.07 10.45 -27.39
N THR A 278 -4.20 11.33 -26.41
CA THR A 278 -5.50 11.97 -26.11
C THR A 278 -5.66 13.15 -27.06
N PRO A 279 -6.53 13.08 -28.10
CA PRO A 279 -6.72 14.20 -29.01
C PRO A 279 -7.13 15.40 -28.15
N ALA A 280 -6.39 16.50 -28.29
CA ALA A 280 -6.74 17.79 -27.70
C ALA A 280 -8.21 18.03 -27.97
N GLY A 281 -9.02 17.99 -26.92
CA GLY A 281 -10.47 17.88 -27.01
C GLY A 281 -11.03 18.76 -28.11
N ASP A 282 -11.93 18.22 -28.91
CA ASP A 282 -12.76 18.91 -29.90
C ASP A 282 -13.67 19.95 -29.21
N SER A 283 -13.05 20.84 -28.44
CA SER A 283 -13.70 21.97 -27.75
C SER A 283 -14.05 23.11 -28.71
N GLY A 284 -14.11 22.83 -30.01
CA GLY A 284 -14.30 23.83 -31.07
C GLY A 284 -15.43 23.56 -32.06
N ARG A 285 -16.29 22.55 -31.88
CA ARG A 285 -17.32 22.23 -32.89
C ARG A 285 -18.74 22.08 -32.36
N GLU A 286 -19.24 22.96 -31.53
CA GLU A 286 -20.70 23.16 -31.41
C GLU A 286 -21.07 24.56 -30.94
N ALA A 287 -20.72 25.54 -31.70
CA ALA A 287 -21.28 26.90 -31.55
C ALA A 287 -21.57 27.55 -32.91
N THR A 288 -22.18 26.77 -33.82
CA THR A 288 -22.84 27.37 -35.02
C THR A 288 -23.79 26.35 -35.65
N ARG A 289 -24.99 26.25 -35.07
CA ARG A 289 -26.24 25.97 -35.79
C ARG A 289 -27.44 26.36 -34.94
#